data_b23302a10bb8584edde65d1095781824
#
_entry.id   b23302a10bb8584edde65d1095781824
#
_cell.length_a   1.000
_cell.length_b   1.000
_cell.length_c   1.000
_cell.angle_alpha   90.00
_cell.angle_beta   90.00
_cell.angle_gamma   90.00
#
_symmetry.space_group_name_H-M   'P 1'
#
loop_
_entity.id
_entity.type
_entity.pdbx_description
1 polymer ?
#
loop_
_entity_poly.entity_id
_entity_poly.type
_entity_poly.pdbx_seq_one_letter_code
_entity_poly.pdbx_strand_id
1 'polypeptide(L)'
;IVPRVRDKIEMVAAESLYWGWNAGTQRYEEVKTEDSAWILNQLRTIQERDRLPVLAIDYAPPHDRATARETAQRIAAHGFIPWVTDSQLHTLGVGSIEVVPRRILVVYNGAEAVTLNYTNAHRFLQMPLNHMGYAVDYVDTREPLPEGVYRDRYAGIATWFSGYVPSQKSKALSRWLLARVAEGMPLTVMDDFGFQPDRDWTAQMGIQAANVESLGALRTVREHAMMGFETPTPAPSRDYSPVQLTGDMGAGATPLVELQDARGQVFVGGALMPWGGFALNPFLVAELPGTEQQRWVIDPFAFLTQSLRLEPLPVPDVTTENGRRLLMVHVDGDGFPSRAEMAGSPFAAEVLLKEVFEKYRIPQTMSVIEAEVAPHGLFPEKSAQLEEIAQRMFRLPHIEIATHSFSHPFLWDQSNKHGIFLQETQKDYHLDL
;
A
#
# COMPACT_ATOMS: atom_id res chain seq x y z
N ILE A 1 44.51 -23.66 0.16
CA ILE A 1 43.65 -23.79 -1.04
C ILE A 1 43.61 -22.50 -1.82
N VAL A 2 43.28 -21.36 -1.18
CA VAL A 2 43.09 -20.05 -1.85
C VAL A 2 44.25 -19.64 -2.76
N PRO A 3 45.52 -19.69 -2.34
CA PRO A 3 46.63 -19.32 -3.22
C PRO A 3 46.72 -20.10 -4.53
N ARG A 4 46.21 -21.33 -4.55
CA ARG A 4 46.22 -22.19 -5.75
C ARG A 4 45.14 -21.85 -6.77
N VAL A 5 44.09 -21.19 -6.34
CA VAL A 5 42.92 -20.86 -7.16
C VAL A 5 42.64 -19.34 -7.27
N ARG A 6 43.57 -18.53 -6.75
CA ARG A 6 43.45 -17.09 -6.66
C ARG A 6 43.01 -16.45 -7.97
N ASP A 7 43.60 -16.86 -9.08
CA ASP A 7 43.33 -16.29 -10.40
C ASP A 7 42.07 -16.86 -11.07
N LYS A 8 41.35 -17.74 -10.37
CA LYS A 8 40.11 -18.39 -10.87
C LYS A 8 38.87 -18.05 -10.06
N ILE A 9 39.00 -17.25 -9.00
CA ILE A 9 37.92 -16.84 -8.12
C ILE A 9 37.94 -15.33 -7.93
N GLU A 10 36.80 -14.74 -7.76
CA GLU A 10 36.64 -13.30 -7.58
C GLU A 10 36.45 -12.91 -6.11
N MET A 11 35.91 -13.80 -5.29
CA MET A 11 35.73 -13.60 -3.86
C MET A 11 35.75 -14.89 -3.09
N VAL A 12 35.82 -14.79 -1.76
CA VAL A 12 35.67 -15.90 -0.82
C VAL A 12 34.45 -15.67 0.03
N ALA A 13 33.58 -16.68 0.15
CA ALA A 13 32.45 -16.64 1.09
C ALA A 13 32.77 -17.53 2.30
N ALA A 14 32.39 -17.08 3.49
CA ALA A 14 32.43 -17.81 4.73
C ALA A 14 31.11 -17.65 5.47
N GLU A 15 30.75 -18.66 6.25
CA GLU A 15 29.51 -18.66 7.01
C GLU A 15 29.78 -18.62 8.52
N SER A 16 28.82 -18.07 9.26
CA SER A 16 28.79 -18.08 10.72
C SER A 16 30.04 -17.46 11.36
N LEU A 17 30.31 -16.20 11.04
CA LEU A 17 31.39 -15.46 11.66
C LEU A 17 31.05 -15.04 13.10
N TYR A 18 29.86 -14.53 13.34
CA TYR A 18 29.38 -14.07 14.64
C TYR A 18 28.09 -14.75 15.09
N TRP A 19 27.19 -15.04 14.14
CA TRP A 19 25.93 -15.73 14.38
C TRP A 19 25.76 -16.88 13.41
N GLY A 20 25.32 -18.02 13.92
CA GLY A 20 25.14 -19.24 13.15
C GLY A 20 23.82 -19.96 13.45
N TRP A 21 23.49 -20.92 12.60
CA TRP A 21 22.41 -21.86 12.81
C TRP A 21 22.95 -23.19 13.32
N ASN A 22 22.53 -23.60 14.51
CA ASN A 22 22.88 -24.92 15.05
C ASN A 22 21.79 -25.93 14.64
N ALA A 23 22.12 -26.78 13.68
CA ALA A 23 21.20 -27.80 13.18
C ALA A 23 20.83 -28.86 14.23
N GLY A 24 21.70 -29.11 15.21
CA GLY A 24 21.46 -30.09 16.28
C GLY A 24 20.46 -29.62 17.31
N THR A 25 20.52 -28.34 17.68
CA THR A 25 19.59 -27.70 18.63
C THR A 25 18.42 -27.00 17.93
N GLN A 26 18.49 -26.84 16.60
CA GLN A 26 17.55 -26.05 15.79
C GLN A 26 17.38 -24.61 16.32
N ARG A 27 18.49 -23.96 16.64
CA ARG A 27 18.51 -22.59 17.17
C ARG A 27 19.54 -21.72 16.47
N TYR A 28 19.24 -20.44 16.43
CA TYR A 28 20.22 -19.42 16.12
C TYR A 28 21.05 -19.15 17.37
N GLU A 29 22.35 -19.17 17.22
CA GLU A 29 23.27 -19.05 18.37
C GLU A 29 24.44 -18.14 17.98
N GLU A 30 24.92 -17.36 18.96
CA GLU A 30 26.16 -16.61 18.78
C GLU A 30 27.34 -17.57 18.67
N VAL A 31 28.22 -17.33 17.69
CA VAL A 31 29.44 -18.11 17.51
C VAL A 31 30.39 -17.89 18.67
N LYS A 32 31.00 -18.96 19.20
CA LYS A 32 31.95 -18.84 20.31
C LYS A 32 33.08 -17.89 19.94
N THR A 33 33.49 -17.06 20.89
CA THR A 33 34.51 -16.02 20.68
C THR A 33 35.82 -16.60 20.10
N GLU A 34 36.21 -17.79 20.50
CA GLU A 34 37.45 -18.44 20.02
C GLU A 34 37.32 -18.85 18.55
N ASP A 35 36.17 -19.41 18.15
CA ASP A 35 35.88 -19.83 16.77
C ASP A 35 35.76 -18.61 15.86
N SER A 36 35.02 -17.57 16.31
CA SER A 36 34.89 -16.29 15.61
C SER A 36 36.25 -15.63 15.37
N ALA A 37 37.11 -15.59 16.40
CA ALA A 37 38.45 -15.01 16.30
C ALA A 37 39.35 -15.79 15.31
N TRP A 38 39.24 -17.11 15.32
CA TRP A 38 39.97 -17.95 14.37
C TRP A 38 39.52 -17.71 12.93
N ILE A 39 38.20 -17.76 12.67
CA ILE A 39 37.62 -17.47 11.35
C ILE A 39 38.06 -16.07 10.87
N LEU A 40 37.89 -15.06 11.70
CA LEU A 40 38.26 -13.69 11.40
C LEU A 40 39.71 -13.55 10.96
N ASN A 41 40.65 -14.23 11.67
CA ASN A 41 42.07 -14.19 11.32
C ASN A 41 42.33 -14.84 9.96
N GLN A 42 41.65 -15.94 9.63
CA GLN A 42 41.79 -16.57 8.30
C GLN A 42 41.27 -15.66 7.20
N LEU A 43 40.10 -15.05 7.40
CA LEU A 43 39.48 -14.17 6.41
C LEU A 43 40.30 -12.89 6.17
N ARG A 44 40.86 -12.30 7.21
CA ARG A 44 41.82 -11.18 7.09
C ARG A 44 43.05 -11.56 6.31
N THR A 45 43.61 -12.72 6.57
CA THR A 45 44.76 -13.23 5.83
C THR A 45 44.47 -13.36 4.33
N ILE A 46 43.29 -13.82 3.96
CA ILE A 46 42.85 -13.94 2.57
C ILE A 46 42.67 -12.54 1.95
N GLN A 47 42.05 -11.64 2.67
CA GLN A 47 41.79 -10.24 2.19
C GLN A 47 43.13 -9.49 1.96
N GLU A 48 44.06 -9.59 2.91
CA GLU A 48 45.31 -8.84 2.88
C GLU A 48 46.34 -9.44 1.90
N ARG A 49 46.52 -10.76 1.99
CA ARG A 49 47.54 -11.47 1.18
C ARG A 49 47.07 -11.70 -0.26
N ASP A 50 45.85 -12.21 -0.42
CA ASP A 50 45.34 -12.64 -1.72
C ASP A 50 44.53 -11.52 -2.42
N ARG A 51 44.23 -10.43 -1.72
CA ARG A 51 43.46 -9.28 -2.21
C ARG A 51 42.10 -9.67 -2.80
N LEU A 52 41.44 -10.64 -2.18
CA LEU A 52 40.12 -11.09 -2.53
C LEU A 52 39.09 -10.44 -1.63
N PRO A 53 37.96 -9.97 -2.17
CA PRO A 53 36.80 -9.63 -1.36
C PRO A 53 36.34 -10.82 -0.53
N VAL A 54 35.90 -10.54 0.70
CA VAL A 54 35.35 -11.55 1.61
C VAL A 54 33.88 -11.25 1.83
N LEU A 55 33.02 -12.24 1.55
CA LEU A 55 31.60 -12.24 1.90
C LEU A 55 31.44 -13.07 3.18
N ALA A 56 30.90 -12.49 4.25
CA ALA A 56 30.54 -13.21 5.45
C ALA A 56 29.02 -13.33 5.56
N ILE A 57 28.54 -14.57 5.58
CA ILE A 57 27.11 -14.91 5.67
C ILE A 57 26.83 -15.37 7.09
N ASP A 58 26.04 -14.62 7.84
CA ASP A 58 25.62 -14.99 9.17
C ASP A 58 24.10 -15.25 9.21
N TYR A 59 23.66 -15.97 10.23
CA TYR A 59 22.29 -16.41 10.34
C TYR A 59 21.64 -15.87 11.61
N ALA A 60 20.54 -15.14 11.46
CA ALA A 60 19.75 -14.58 12.56
C ALA A 60 18.25 -14.92 12.38
N PRO A 61 17.46 -14.93 13.48
CA PRO A 61 16.01 -15.13 13.35
C PRO A 61 15.37 -14.11 12.39
N PRO A 62 14.46 -14.52 11.48
CA PRO A 62 13.88 -13.62 10.46
C PRO A 62 13.19 -12.39 11.04
N HIS A 63 12.67 -12.48 12.27
CA HIS A 63 12.00 -11.39 12.96
C HIS A 63 12.93 -10.50 13.79
N ASP A 64 14.17 -10.92 14.03
CA ASP A 64 15.16 -10.18 14.81
C ASP A 64 16.08 -9.33 13.91
N ARG A 65 15.48 -8.26 13.35
CA ARG A 65 16.23 -7.33 12.49
C ARG A 65 17.29 -6.53 13.26
N ALA A 66 17.14 -6.38 14.56
CA ALA A 66 18.14 -5.66 15.37
C ALA A 66 19.45 -6.45 15.42
N THR A 67 19.39 -7.74 15.77
CA THR A 67 20.56 -8.64 15.73
C THR A 67 21.15 -8.72 14.34
N ALA A 68 20.32 -8.81 13.29
CA ALA A 68 20.83 -8.87 11.91
C ALA A 68 21.60 -7.60 11.53
N ARG A 69 21.09 -6.40 11.88
CA ARG A 69 21.76 -5.12 11.62
C ARG A 69 23.08 -4.99 12.39
N GLU A 70 23.09 -5.32 13.67
CA GLU A 70 24.29 -5.28 14.51
C GLU A 70 25.36 -6.23 13.97
N THR A 71 24.98 -7.46 13.62
CA THR A 71 25.89 -8.44 13.05
C THR A 71 26.47 -7.97 11.70
N ALA A 72 25.63 -7.43 10.82
CA ALA A 72 26.10 -6.87 9.55
C ALA A 72 27.08 -5.70 9.76
N GLN A 73 26.84 -4.83 10.71
CA GLN A 73 27.76 -3.74 11.06
C GLN A 73 29.10 -4.26 11.60
N ARG A 74 29.07 -5.29 12.46
CA ARG A 74 30.29 -5.94 12.98
C ARG A 74 31.14 -6.54 11.85
N ILE A 75 30.48 -7.22 10.89
CA ILE A 75 31.15 -7.79 9.70
C ILE A 75 31.76 -6.68 8.84
N ALA A 76 30.98 -5.63 8.53
CA ALA A 76 31.42 -4.52 7.71
C ALA A 76 32.59 -3.74 8.33
N ALA A 77 32.68 -3.66 9.65
CA ALA A 77 33.80 -3.01 10.37
C ALA A 77 35.17 -3.64 10.06
N HIS A 78 35.20 -4.88 9.56
CA HIS A 78 36.43 -5.55 9.09
C HIS A 78 36.71 -5.34 7.61
N GLY A 79 35.89 -4.55 6.90
CA GLY A 79 36.00 -4.40 5.45
C GLY A 79 35.48 -5.62 4.67
N PHE A 80 34.73 -6.50 5.31
CA PHE A 80 34.06 -7.61 4.65
C PHE A 80 32.67 -7.21 4.14
N ILE A 81 32.16 -7.93 3.18
CA ILE A 81 30.80 -7.77 2.66
C ILE A 81 29.86 -8.55 3.58
N PRO A 82 28.98 -7.90 4.33
CA PRO A 82 28.04 -8.60 5.22
C PRO A 82 26.82 -9.11 4.46
N TRP A 83 26.30 -10.26 4.91
CA TRP A 83 25.00 -10.77 4.52
C TRP A 83 24.39 -11.57 5.67
N VAL A 84 23.45 -11.01 6.40
CA VAL A 84 22.83 -11.67 7.55
C VAL A 84 21.39 -12.02 7.20
N THR A 85 21.07 -13.29 7.17
CA THR A 85 19.78 -13.84 6.70
C THR A 85 19.27 -14.94 7.64
N ASP A 86 18.18 -15.62 7.30
CA ASP A 86 17.70 -16.79 8.03
C ASP A 86 18.36 -18.08 7.53
N SER A 87 18.31 -19.15 8.36
CA SER A 87 18.95 -20.44 8.07
C SER A 87 18.43 -21.15 6.82
N GLN A 88 17.27 -20.76 6.31
CA GLN A 88 16.66 -21.32 5.11
C GLN A 88 16.83 -20.40 3.88
N LEU A 89 17.44 -19.25 4.05
CA LEU A 89 17.60 -18.21 3.01
C LEU A 89 16.27 -17.74 2.42
N HIS A 90 15.20 -17.72 3.22
CA HIS A 90 13.88 -17.27 2.79
C HIS A 90 13.76 -15.76 2.79
N THR A 91 14.56 -15.06 3.62
CA THR A 91 14.54 -13.62 3.72
C THR A 91 15.70 -12.99 2.97
N LEU A 92 15.45 -11.80 2.43
CA LEU A 92 16.51 -10.97 1.89
C LEU A 92 17.39 -10.48 3.05
N GLY A 93 18.66 -10.82 3.02
CA GLY A 93 19.60 -10.54 4.11
C GLY A 93 19.83 -9.04 4.34
N VAL A 94 20.32 -8.73 5.53
CA VAL A 94 20.87 -7.42 5.86
C VAL A 94 22.33 -7.41 5.44
N GLY A 95 22.64 -6.54 4.49
CA GLY A 95 23.99 -6.35 3.94
C GLY A 95 24.58 -5.00 4.33
N SER A 96 25.41 -4.44 3.45
CA SER A 96 25.90 -3.05 3.56
C SER A 96 24.77 -2.03 3.43
N ILE A 97 23.69 -2.43 2.78
CA ILE A 97 22.42 -1.72 2.71
C ILE A 97 21.30 -2.70 3.12
N GLU A 98 20.26 -2.17 3.68
CA GLU A 98 19.05 -2.93 4.02
C GLU A 98 17.90 -2.56 3.09
N VAL A 99 17.20 -3.58 2.59
CA VAL A 99 15.98 -3.36 1.83
C VAL A 99 14.84 -3.06 2.80
N VAL A 100 14.21 -1.90 2.64
CA VAL A 100 13.01 -1.53 3.38
C VAL A 100 11.81 -2.15 2.68
N PRO A 101 11.01 -2.99 3.36
CA PRO A 101 9.82 -3.58 2.75
C PRO A 101 8.79 -2.49 2.43
N ARG A 102 8.32 -2.47 1.18
CA ARG A 102 7.38 -1.47 0.68
C ARG A 102 6.00 -2.04 0.36
N ARG A 103 5.67 -3.21 0.89
CA ARG A 103 4.38 -3.87 0.68
C ARG A 103 3.66 -4.12 1.98
N ILE A 104 2.35 -3.98 1.94
CA ILE A 104 1.43 -4.39 3.00
C ILE A 104 0.56 -5.51 2.45
N LEU A 105 0.47 -6.61 3.19
CA LEU A 105 -0.45 -7.70 2.87
C LEU A 105 -1.81 -7.39 3.46
N VAL A 106 -2.82 -7.21 2.62
CA VAL A 106 -4.19 -6.93 3.06
C VAL A 106 -5.05 -8.18 2.89
N VAL A 107 -5.54 -8.70 4.01
CA VAL A 107 -6.45 -9.87 4.04
C VAL A 107 -7.88 -9.38 4.15
N TYR A 108 -8.74 -9.83 3.26
CA TYR A 108 -10.13 -9.39 3.16
C TYR A 108 -11.06 -10.56 2.81
N ASN A 109 -12.37 -10.35 2.96
CA ASN A 109 -13.38 -11.31 2.55
C ASN A 109 -13.98 -10.88 1.20
N GLY A 110 -13.61 -11.57 0.12
CA GLY A 110 -14.13 -11.27 -1.21
C GLY A 110 -15.60 -11.57 -1.42
N ALA A 111 -16.29 -12.18 -0.42
CA ALA A 111 -17.73 -12.35 -0.46
C ALA A 111 -18.52 -11.08 -0.06
N GLU A 112 -17.85 -10.06 0.50
CA GLU A 112 -18.49 -8.82 0.94
C GLU A 112 -18.82 -7.86 -0.22
N ALA A 113 -18.24 -8.06 -1.40
CA ALA A 113 -18.50 -7.21 -2.56
C ALA A 113 -18.39 -8.01 -3.87
N VAL A 114 -18.91 -7.44 -4.96
CA VAL A 114 -18.90 -8.07 -6.30
C VAL A 114 -17.46 -8.22 -6.83
N THR A 115 -16.63 -7.23 -6.60
CA THR A 115 -15.20 -7.25 -6.96
C THR A 115 -14.37 -6.59 -5.87
N LEU A 116 -13.05 -6.81 -5.89
CA LEU A 116 -12.11 -6.20 -4.97
C LEU A 116 -12.30 -4.68 -4.85
N ASN A 117 -12.50 -3.98 -5.97
CA ASN A 117 -12.61 -2.52 -6.00
C ASN A 117 -13.79 -1.96 -5.19
N TYR A 118 -14.80 -2.77 -4.91
CA TYR A 118 -15.96 -2.39 -4.10
C TYR A 118 -15.83 -2.81 -2.64
N THR A 119 -14.78 -3.53 -2.26
CA THR A 119 -14.52 -3.87 -0.86
C THR A 119 -14.02 -2.65 -0.09
N ASN A 120 -14.35 -2.57 1.19
CA ASN A 120 -13.82 -1.52 2.06
C ASN A 120 -12.30 -1.63 2.23
N ALA A 121 -11.74 -2.83 2.18
CA ALA A 121 -10.31 -3.07 2.15
C ALA A 121 -9.61 -2.28 1.01
N HIS A 122 -10.18 -2.28 -0.20
CA HIS A 122 -9.65 -1.51 -1.31
C HIS A 122 -9.98 -0.01 -1.17
N ARG A 123 -11.26 0.32 -0.94
CA ARG A 123 -11.76 1.71 -0.95
C ARG A 123 -11.11 2.61 0.10
N PHE A 124 -10.77 2.04 1.27
CA PHE A 124 -10.23 2.80 2.38
C PHE A 124 -8.74 2.57 2.64
N LEU A 125 -8.21 1.35 2.50
CA LEU A 125 -6.80 1.10 2.81
C LEU A 125 -5.83 1.46 1.70
N GLN A 126 -6.21 1.23 0.43
CA GLN A 126 -5.25 1.40 -0.66
C GLN A 126 -4.72 2.82 -0.78
N MET A 127 -5.60 3.82 -0.71
CA MET A 127 -5.20 5.21 -0.90
C MET A 127 -4.23 5.72 0.18
N PRO A 128 -4.52 5.61 1.49
CA PRO A 128 -3.56 6.06 2.51
C PRO A 128 -2.24 5.28 2.47
N LEU A 129 -2.25 3.97 2.22
CA LEU A 129 -1.02 3.18 2.10
C LEU A 129 -0.18 3.61 0.89
N ASN A 130 -0.79 3.78 -0.27
CA ASN A 130 -0.10 4.27 -1.46
C ASN A 130 0.45 5.69 -1.27
N HIS A 131 -0.31 6.56 -0.60
CA HIS A 131 0.16 7.92 -0.25
C HIS A 131 1.42 7.88 0.63
N MET A 132 1.52 6.92 1.53
CA MET A 132 2.70 6.72 2.37
C MET A 132 3.83 5.93 1.66
N GLY A 133 3.68 5.57 0.39
CA GLY A 133 4.69 4.87 -0.41
C GLY A 133 4.64 3.34 -0.34
N TYR A 134 3.59 2.77 0.23
CA TYR A 134 3.42 1.33 0.35
C TYR A 134 2.49 0.79 -0.73
N ALA A 135 2.93 -0.26 -1.42
CA ALA A 135 2.09 -1.05 -2.33
C ALA A 135 1.28 -2.08 -1.55
N VAL A 136 0.09 -2.40 -2.04
CA VAL A 136 -0.84 -3.34 -1.38
C VAL A 136 -0.93 -4.63 -2.18
N ASP A 137 -0.70 -5.76 -1.51
CA ASP A 137 -1.01 -7.08 -2.02
C ASP A 137 -2.27 -7.60 -1.31
N TYR A 138 -3.27 -8.04 -2.06
CA TYR A 138 -4.54 -8.49 -1.52
C TYR A 138 -4.63 -10.01 -1.42
N VAL A 139 -5.13 -10.52 -0.29
CA VAL A 139 -5.41 -11.94 -0.07
C VAL A 139 -6.88 -12.11 0.29
N ASP A 140 -7.61 -12.78 -0.57
CA ASP A 140 -9.01 -13.12 -0.36
C ASP A 140 -9.12 -14.38 0.51
N THR A 141 -9.89 -14.31 1.61
CA THR A 141 -10.11 -15.47 2.49
C THR A 141 -10.87 -16.63 1.83
N ARG A 142 -11.41 -16.43 0.64
CA ARG A 142 -11.98 -17.51 -0.16
C ARG A 142 -10.89 -18.44 -0.72
N GLU A 143 -9.70 -17.90 -0.93
CA GLU A 143 -8.52 -18.64 -1.38
C GLU A 143 -7.66 -19.13 -0.20
N PRO A 144 -6.72 -20.04 -0.42
CA PRO A 144 -5.76 -20.45 0.61
C PRO A 144 -4.91 -19.26 1.08
N LEU A 145 -4.77 -19.12 2.39
CA LEU A 145 -3.84 -18.13 2.96
C LEU A 145 -2.39 -18.51 2.64
N PRO A 146 -1.49 -17.54 2.39
CA PRO A 146 -0.09 -17.82 2.08
C PRO A 146 0.61 -18.53 3.25
N GLU A 147 1.45 -19.51 2.94
CA GLU A 147 2.18 -20.30 3.96
C GLU A 147 3.17 -19.44 4.76
N GLY A 148 3.80 -18.46 4.11
CA GLY A 148 4.75 -17.54 4.73
C GLY A 148 4.53 -16.08 4.33
N VAL A 149 4.81 -15.18 5.29
CA VAL A 149 4.81 -13.73 5.07
C VAL A 149 6.10 -13.17 5.68
N TYR A 150 7.03 -12.75 4.83
CA TYR A 150 8.38 -12.43 5.25
C TYR A 150 8.59 -10.92 5.41
N ARG A 151 9.35 -10.56 6.44
CA ARG A 151 9.63 -9.17 6.85
C ARG A 151 10.49 -8.37 5.85
N ASP A 152 11.16 -9.02 4.94
CA ASP A 152 11.92 -8.38 3.86
C ASP A 152 11.03 -7.94 2.69
N ARG A 153 9.86 -8.55 2.56
CA ARG A 153 8.88 -8.24 1.51
C ARG A 153 7.73 -7.39 2.01
N TYR A 154 7.23 -7.71 3.21
CA TYR A 154 6.06 -7.06 3.80
C TYR A 154 6.44 -6.27 5.06
N ALA A 155 6.04 -5.01 5.12
CA ALA A 155 6.17 -4.19 6.32
C ALA A 155 5.17 -4.60 7.40
N GLY A 156 4.01 -5.15 7.02
CA GLY A 156 3.00 -5.62 7.95
C GLY A 156 1.80 -6.26 7.24
N ILE A 157 0.87 -6.71 8.05
CA ILE A 157 -0.42 -7.28 7.62
C ILE A 157 -1.52 -6.34 8.10
N ALA A 158 -2.47 -6.02 7.21
CA ALA A 158 -3.72 -5.37 7.57
C ALA A 158 -4.90 -6.30 7.24
N THR A 159 -5.94 -6.29 8.05
CA THR A 159 -7.18 -6.99 7.74
C THR A 159 -8.33 -5.99 7.69
N TRP A 160 -9.30 -6.23 6.82
CA TRP A 160 -10.55 -5.51 6.82
C TRP A 160 -11.70 -6.48 6.58
N PHE A 161 -12.54 -6.62 7.58
CA PHE A 161 -13.72 -7.45 7.53
C PHE A 161 -14.91 -6.65 8.02
N SER A 162 -16.01 -6.64 7.28
CA SER A 162 -17.26 -6.00 7.71
C SER A 162 -18.16 -6.97 8.50
N GLY A 163 -17.66 -8.18 8.78
CA GLY A 163 -18.32 -9.23 9.54
C GLY A 163 -17.50 -10.51 9.56
N TYR A 164 -18.06 -11.56 10.18
CA TYR A 164 -17.34 -12.82 10.31
C TYR A 164 -17.22 -13.57 8.99
N VAL A 165 -16.01 -14.06 8.71
CA VAL A 165 -15.82 -15.02 7.62
C VAL A 165 -16.55 -16.36 7.97
N PRO A 166 -16.90 -17.21 6.98
CA PRO A 166 -17.54 -18.48 7.25
C PRO A 166 -16.82 -19.31 8.32
N SER A 167 -17.55 -19.93 9.22
CA SER A 167 -17.02 -20.60 10.42
C SER A 167 -15.92 -21.63 10.16
N GLN A 168 -15.97 -22.29 9.00
CA GLN A 168 -14.94 -23.25 8.58
C GLN A 168 -13.58 -22.58 8.35
N LYS A 169 -13.57 -21.34 7.92
CA LYS A 169 -12.36 -20.53 7.63
C LYS A 169 -11.94 -19.64 8.81
N SER A 170 -12.84 -19.30 9.71
CA SER A 170 -12.58 -18.45 10.88
C SER A 170 -11.42 -18.94 11.74
N LYS A 171 -11.41 -20.24 12.06
CA LYS A 171 -10.33 -20.85 12.87
C LYS A 171 -9.00 -20.87 12.13
N ALA A 172 -9.01 -21.11 10.81
CA ALA A 172 -7.79 -21.10 10.00
C ALA A 172 -7.21 -19.69 9.93
N LEU A 173 -8.05 -18.69 9.68
CA LEU A 173 -7.67 -17.27 9.67
C LEU A 173 -7.10 -16.84 11.03
N SER A 174 -7.80 -17.12 12.13
CA SER A 174 -7.35 -16.81 13.49
C SER A 174 -5.96 -17.37 13.78
N ARG A 175 -5.76 -18.66 13.54
CA ARG A 175 -4.46 -19.32 13.76
C ARG A 175 -3.35 -18.77 12.84
N TRP A 176 -3.70 -18.48 11.60
CA TRP A 176 -2.74 -17.92 10.65
C TRP A 176 -2.27 -16.54 11.10
N LEU A 177 -3.17 -15.66 11.54
CA LEU A 177 -2.82 -14.33 12.07
C LEU A 177 -1.95 -14.44 13.33
N LEU A 178 -2.31 -15.33 14.29
CA LEU A 178 -1.50 -15.57 15.48
C LEU A 178 -0.08 -16.02 15.13
N ALA A 179 0.06 -16.94 14.17
CA ALA A 179 1.36 -17.41 13.71
C ALA A 179 2.19 -16.26 13.10
N ARG A 180 1.60 -15.42 12.27
CA ARG A 180 2.30 -14.26 11.67
C ARG A 180 2.74 -13.25 12.72
N VAL A 181 1.90 -12.98 13.73
CA VAL A 181 2.28 -12.11 14.84
C VAL A 181 3.41 -12.71 15.68
N ALA A 182 3.36 -14.02 15.95
CA ALA A 182 4.43 -14.73 16.67
C ALA A 182 5.77 -14.68 15.91
N GLU A 183 5.75 -14.61 14.58
CA GLU A 183 6.91 -14.39 13.72
C GLU A 183 7.36 -12.93 13.66
N GLY A 184 6.76 -12.04 14.46
CA GLY A 184 7.11 -10.63 14.56
C GLY A 184 6.50 -9.73 13.49
N MET A 185 5.54 -10.22 12.69
CA MET A 185 4.83 -9.42 11.69
C MET A 185 3.83 -8.47 12.38
N PRO A 186 3.92 -7.15 12.21
CA PRO A 186 2.90 -6.23 12.72
C PRO A 186 1.55 -6.51 12.07
N LEU A 187 0.49 -6.48 12.87
CA LEU A 187 -0.88 -6.71 12.42
C LEU A 187 -1.76 -5.51 12.74
N THR A 188 -2.52 -5.05 11.76
CA THR A 188 -3.59 -4.06 11.95
C THR A 188 -4.93 -4.69 11.60
N VAL A 189 -5.85 -4.72 12.56
CA VAL A 189 -7.22 -5.21 12.37
C VAL A 189 -8.16 -4.02 12.22
N MET A 190 -8.94 -4.00 11.14
CA MET A 190 -9.84 -2.90 10.81
C MET A 190 -11.25 -3.41 10.61
N ASP A 191 -12.22 -2.67 11.13
CA ASP A 191 -13.67 -2.85 11.08
C ASP A 191 -14.18 -3.99 11.99
N ASP A 192 -13.77 -5.23 11.72
CA ASP A 192 -14.05 -6.40 12.52
C ASP A 192 -12.85 -7.37 12.49
N PHE A 193 -12.77 -8.30 13.43
CA PHE A 193 -11.73 -9.35 13.41
C PHE A 193 -11.95 -10.38 12.30
N GLY A 194 -13.15 -10.49 11.76
CA GLY A 194 -13.56 -11.54 10.83
C GLY A 194 -13.87 -12.88 11.52
N PHE A 195 -13.68 -12.96 12.82
CA PHE A 195 -14.00 -14.11 13.70
C PHE A 195 -14.14 -13.62 15.14
N GLN A 196 -14.75 -14.43 15.96
CA GLN A 196 -14.80 -14.14 17.40
C GLN A 196 -13.48 -14.51 18.05
N PRO A 197 -12.75 -13.53 18.69
CA PRO A 197 -11.57 -13.83 19.48
C PRO A 197 -11.83 -14.90 20.53
N ASP A 198 -11.03 -15.96 20.52
CA ASP A 198 -11.11 -17.09 21.42
C ASP A 198 -10.06 -16.99 22.56
N ARG A 199 -9.88 -18.09 23.30
CA ARG A 199 -8.92 -18.12 24.41
C ARG A 199 -7.47 -17.93 23.96
N ASP A 200 -7.12 -18.39 22.76
CA ASP A 200 -5.78 -18.25 22.22
C ASP A 200 -5.49 -16.76 21.89
N TRP A 201 -6.49 -16.07 21.36
CA TRP A 201 -6.41 -14.61 21.15
C TRP A 201 -6.33 -13.85 22.47
N THR A 202 -7.13 -14.24 23.47
CA THR A 202 -7.05 -13.62 24.79
C THR A 202 -5.65 -13.79 25.42
N ALA A 203 -5.09 -14.98 25.33
CA ALA A 203 -3.78 -15.29 25.92
C ALA A 203 -2.60 -14.64 25.19
N GLN A 204 -2.62 -14.61 23.85
CA GLN A 204 -1.48 -14.16 23.05
C GLN A 204 -1.59 -12.71 22.62
N MET A 205 -2.80 -12.22 22.35
CA MET A 205 -3.03 -10.87 21.82
C MET A 205 -3.59 -9.89 22.86
N GLY A 206 -4.02 -10.37 24.01
CA GLY A 206 -4.60 -9.54 25.07
C GLY A 206 -5.98 -8.99 24.73
N ILE A 207 -6.70 -9.64 23.82
CA ILE A 207 -8.05 -9.25 23.36
C ILE A 207 -9.07 -10.27 23.87
N GLN A 208 -10.02 -9.80 24.65
CA GLN A 208 -11.15 -10.61 25.13
C GLN A 208 -12.47 -10.02 24.59
N ALA A 209 -13.21 -10.82 23.84
CA ALA A 209 -14.55 -10.45 23.42
C ALA A 209 -15.48 -10.38 24.62
N ALA A 210 -16.30 -9.34 24.70
CA ALA A 210 -17.29 -9.21 25.74
C ALA A 210 -18.55 -10.03 25.45
N ASN A 211 -19.26 -10.43 26.50
CA ASN A 211 -20.57 -11.04 26.34
C ASN A 211 -21.62 -9.95 26.07
N VAL A 212 -22.05 -9.83 24.84
CA VAL A 212 -22.98 -8.78 24.37
C VAL A 212 -24.35 -8.85 25.09
N GLU A 213 -24.82 -10.06 25.46
CA GLU A 213 -26.10 -10.23 26.11
C GLU A 213 -26.18 -9.59 27.51
N SER A 214 -25.05 -9.36 28.15
CA SER A 214 -24.95 -8.77 29.49
C SER A 214 -24.66 -7.28 29.51
N LEU A 215 -24.48 -6.65 28.33
CA LEU A 215 -24.07 -5.25 28.23
C LEU A 215 -25.27 -4.30 28.31
N GLY A 216 -25.14 -3.29 29.17
CA GLY A 216 -25.98 -2.10 29.15
C GLY A 216 -25.56 -1.13 28.03
N ALA A 217 -26.21 0.04 28.00
CA ALA A 217 -25.80 1.10 27.07
C ALA A 217 -24.35 1.53 27.36
N LEU A 218 -23.53 1.52 26.32
CA LEU A 218 -22.14 2.00 26.38
C LEU A 218 -22.09 3.50 26.12
N ARG A 219 -21.16 4.18 26.76
CA ARG A 219 -20.80 5.58 26.49
C ARG A 219 -19.31 5.73 26.28
N THR A 220 -18.91 6.59 25.39
CA THR A 220 -17.51 6.97 25.24
C THR A 220 -17.07 7.78 26.45
N VAL A 221 -15.97 7.39 27.08
CA VAL A 221 -15.41 8.06 28.26
C VAL A 221 -14.05 8.69 27.98
N ARG A 222 -13.34 8.21 26.96
CA ARG A 222 -12.05 8.76 26.57
C ARG A 222 -11.80 8.52 25.08
N GLU A 223 -11.18 9.50 24.44
CA GLU A 223 -10.75 9.45 23.06
C GLU A 223 -9.28 9.85 22.94
N HIS A 224 -8.55 9.17 22.07
CA HIS A 224 -7.19 9.52 21.71
C HIS A 224 -7.19 10.63 20.64
N ALA A 225 -6.09 11.39 20.53
CA ALA A 225 -5.95 12.48 19.55
C ALA A 225 -6.04 12.05 18.07
N MET A 226 -5.95 10.77 17.79
CA MET A 226 -6.19 10.22 16.44
C MET A 226 -7.66 10.15 16.06
N MET A 227 -8.58 10.32 17.02
CA MET A 227 -10.02 10.22 16.75
C MET A 227 -10.57 11.55 16.26
N GLY A 228 -11.69 11.51 15.52
CA GLY A 228 -12.36 12.73 15.02
C GLY A 228 -11.68 13.34 13.78
N PHE A 229 -11.05 12.54 12.94
CA PHE A 229 -10.23 13.00 11.80
C PHE A 229 -11.06 13.74 10.72
N GLU A 230 -11.99 13.06 10.04
CA GLU A 230 -12.90 13.69 9.05
C GLU A 230 -14.31 13.88 9.61
N THR A 231 -14.67 13.10 10.61
CA THR A 231 -15.98 13.17 11.29
C THR A 231 -15.81 12.85 12.77
N PRO A 232 -16.61 13.47 13.66
CA PRO A 232 -16.57 13.16 15.09
C PRO A 232 -16.79 11.68 15.37
N THR A 233 -16.22 11.21 16.48
CA THR A 233 -16.40 9.83 16.97
C THR A 233 -17.90 9.56 17.21
N PRO A 234 -18.50 8.58 16.53
CA PRO A 234 -19.91 8.24 16.73
C PRO A 234 -20.13 7.58 18.09
N ALA A 235 -21.35 7.63 18.55
CA ALA A 235 -21.78 6.84 19.70
C ALA A 235 -21.70 5.34 19.39
N PRO A 236 -21.37 4.48 20.36
CA PRO A 236 -21.39 3.03 20.17
C PRO A 236 -22.76 2.56 19.66
N SER A 237 -22.77 1.83 18.55
CA SER A 237 -23.99 1.24 18.02
C SER A 237 -24.41 -0.01 18.83
N ARG A 238 -25.65 -0.47 18.66
CA ARG A 238 -26.12 -1.71 19.29
C ARG A 238 -25.45 -2.96 18.69
N ASP A 239 -24.95 -2.83 17.46
CA ASP A 239 -24.29 -3.93 16.73
C ASP A 239 -22.79 -3.98 17.00
N TYR A 240 -22.29 -3.06 17.82
CA TYR A 240 -20.87 -3.05 18.21
C TYR A 240 -20.56 -4.24 19.12
N SER A 241 -19.53 -5.00 18.76
CA SER A 241 -19.00 -6.12 19.55
C SER A 241 -17.83 -5.64 20.41
N PRO A 242 -18.08 -5.23 21.66
CA PRO A 242 -17.04 -4.63 22.49
C PRO A 242 -16.00 -5.67 22.91
N VAL A 243 -14.75 -5.20 23.02
CA VAL A 243 -13.64 -6.00 23.51
C VAL A 243 -13.02 -5.34 24.74
N GLN A 244 -12.38 -6.17 25.56
CA GLN A 244 -11.59 -5.74 26.71
C GLN A 244 -10.13 -6.06 26.48
N LEU A 245 -9.26 -5.21 27.00
CA LEU A 245 -7.82 -5.43 27.03
C LEU A 245 -7.44 -6.22 28.29
N THR A 246 -6.63 -7.26 28.13
CA THR A 246 -6.25 -8.17 29.21
C THR A 246 -4.78 -8.56 29.16
N GLY A 247 -4.23 -9.00 30.28
CA GLY A 247 -2.87 -9.49 30.38
C GLY A 247 -1.82 -8.43 30.06
N ASP A 248 -0.58 -8.86 29.86
CA ASP A 248 0.57 -7.99 29.61
C ASP A 248 0.43 -7.23 28.26
N MET A 249 -0.14 -7.87 27.25
CA MET A 249 -0.42 -7.21 25.97
C MET A 249 -1.44 -6.08 26.12
N GLY A 250 -2.48 -6.27 26.93
CA GLY A 250 -3.45 -5.23 27.24
C GLY A 250 -2.86 -4.10 28.11
N ALA A 251 -1.98 -4.44 29.06
CA ALA A 251 -1.28 -3.44 29.86
C ALA A 251 -0.31 -2.57 29.06
N GLY A 252 0.29 -3.12 27.99
CA GLY A 252 1.15 -2.39 27.04
C GLY A 252 0.39 -1.65 25.93
N ALA A 253 -0.94 -1.68 25.92
CA ALA A 253 -1.75 -1.06 24.89
C ALA A 253 -1.98 0.44 25.13
N THR A 254 -2.22 1.18 24.03
CA THR A 254 -2.73 2.56 24.07
C THR A 254 -4.15 2.57 23.53
N PRO A 255 -5.18 2.68 24.37
CA PRO A 255 -6.57 2.77 23.90
C PRO A 255 -6.80 4.01 23.04
N LEU A 256 -7.53 3.84 21.94
CA LEU A 256 -7.94 4.92 21.04
C LEU A 256 -9.34 5.45 21.38
N VAL A 257 -10.24 4.53 21.73
CA VAL A 257 -11.58 4.84 22.23
C VAL A 257 -11.86 3.95 23.41
N GLU A 258 -12.10 4.55 24.59
CA GLU A 258 -12.56 3.84 25.78
C GLU A 258 -14.06 4.03 25.95
N LEU A 259 -14.73 2.94 26.19
CA LEU A 259 -16.17 2.87 26.41
C LEU A 259 -16.45 2.35 27.80
N GLN A 260 -17.54 2.78 28.41
CA GLN A 260 -17.94 2.33 29.73
C GLN A 260 -19.44 1.98 29.77
N ASP A 261 -19.76 0.86 30.39
CA ASP A 261 -21.14 0.49 30.69
C ASP A 261 -21.67 1.14 31.97
N ALA A 262 -22.96 0.92 32.27
CA ALA A 262 -23.59 1.44 33.48
C ALA A 262 -23.01 0.88 34.79
N ARG A 263 -22.26 -0.22 34.74
CA ARG A 263 -21.61 -0.86 35.89
C ARG A 263 -20.18 -0.36 36.10
N GLY A 264 -19.69 0.53 35.23
CA GLY A 264 -18.34 1.03 35.26
C GLY A 264 -17.30 0.11 34.59
N GLN A 265 -17.74 -0.94 33.92
CA GLN A 265 -16.84 -1.84 33.18
C GLN A 265 -16.34 -1.15 31.91
N VAL A 266 -15.03 -1.23 31.67
CA VAL A 266 -14.36 -0.56 30.54
C VAL A 266 -14.18 -1.51 29.39
N PHE A 267 -14.46 -1.01 28.18
CA PHE A 267 -14.25 -1.65 26.88
C PHE A 267 -13.51 -0.71 25.96
N VAL A 268 -13.02 -1.19 24.82
CA VAL A 268 -12.31 -0.38 23.86
C VAL A 268 -12.87 -0.56 22.43
N GLY A 269 -12.99 0.55 21.71
CA GLY A 269 -13.37 0.57 20.29
C GLY A 269 -12.17 0.44 19.34
N GLY A 270 -10.97 0.70 19.85
CA GLY A 270 -9.70 0.57 19.15
C GLY A 270 -8.52 0.77 20.10
N ALA A 271 -7.39 0.21 19.76
CA ALA A 271 -6.15 0.38 20.50
C ALA A 271 -4.91 0.15 19.62
N LEU A 272 -3.82 0.85 19.94
CA LEU A 272 -2.48 0.44 19.54
C LEU A 272 -2.00 -0.63 20.52
N MET A 273 -1.46 -1.72 19.98
CA MET A 273 -1.07 -2.90 20.74
C MET A 273 0.41 -3.21 20.55
N PRO A 274 1.06 -3.95 21.47
CA PRO A 274 2.45 -4.40 21.28
C PRO A 274 2.67 -5.22 19.98
N TRP A 275 1.64 -5.85 19.46
CA TRP A 275 1.68 -6.59 18.19
C TRP A 275 1.24 -5.78 16.96
N GLY A 276 0.72 -4.55 17.13
CA GLY A 276 0.20 -3.70 16.07
C GLY A 276 -0.96 -2.84 16.51
N GLY A 277 -2.20 -3.16 16.13
CA GLY A 277 -3.36 -2.42 16.59
C GLY A 277 -4.68 -2.89 15.98
N PHE A 278 -5.77 -2.33 16.48
CA PHE A 278 -7.08 -2.55 15.91
C PHE A 278 -7.97 -1.31 16.07
N ALA A 279 -8.91 -1.13 15.13
CA ALA A 279 -9.97 -0.15 15.23
C ALA A 279 -11.25 -0.78 14.65
N LEU A 280 -12.29 -0.87 15.48
CA LEU A 280 -13.52 -1.59 15.17
C LEU A 280 -14.63 -0.60 14.76
N ASN A 281 -15.56 -1.07 13.96
CA ASN A 281 -16.78 -0.32 13.65
C ASN A 281 -17.56 0.01 14.96
N PRO A 282 -18.09 1.23 15.12
CA PRO A 282 -18.15 2.35 14.16
C PRO A 282 -17.01 3.37 14.30
N PHE A 283 -15.92 3.04 14.99
CA PHE A 283 -14.85 3.97 15.35
C PHE A 283 -13.77 4.12 14.28
N LEU A 284 -13.90 3.39 13.17
CA LEU A 284 -12.95 3.42 12.07
C LEU A 284 -13.42 4.36 10.95
N VAL A 285 -14.57 4.04 10.38
CA VAL A 285 -15.25 4.78 9.32
C VAL A 285 -16.73 4.90 9.69
N ALA A 286 -17.30 6.06 9.52
CA ALA A 286 -18.72 6.31 9.77
C ALA A 286 -19.40 6.91 8.56
N GLU A 287 -20.65 6.55 8.33
CA GLU A 287 -21.52 7.15 7.33
C GLU A 287 -22.06 8.50 7.84
N LEU A 288 -22.00 9.52 6.99
CA LEU A 288 -22.57 10.81 7.32
C LEU A 288 -24.11 10.74 7.26
N PRO A 289 -24.81 11.20 8.31
CA PRO A 289 -26.27 11.15 8.36
C PRO A 289 -26.92 11.80 7.13
N GLY A 290 -27.84 11.04 6.50
CA GLY A 290 -28.58 11.51 5.33
C GLY A 290 -27.80 11.52 4.02
N THR A 291 -26.65 10.90 3.99
CA THR A 291 -25.85 10.71 2.77
C THR A 291 -25.34 9.28 2.71
N GLU A 292 -24.92 8.83 1.52
CA GLU A 292 -24.21 7.55 1.37
C GLU A 292 -22.68 7.73 1.50
N GLN A 293 -22.23 8.89 1.99
CA GLN A 293 -20.82 9.22 2.10
C GLN A 293 -20.25 8.69 3.41
N GLN A 294 -19.15 7.98 3.30
CA GLN A 294 -18.37 7.48 4.43
C GLN A 294 -17.15 8.36 4.67
N ARG A 295 -16.80 8.55 5.95
CA ARG A 295 -15.69 9.39 6.41
C ARG A 295 -14.87 8.65 7.44
N TRP A 296 -13.56 8.91 7.44
CA TRP A 296 -12.67 8.42 8.48
C TRP A 296 -12.98 9.08 9.83
N VAL A 297 -13.22 8.23 10.82
CA VAL A 297 -13.33 8.65 12.22
C VAL A 297 -11.95 8.74 12.86
N ILE A 298 -11.09 7.78 12.57
CA ILE A 298 -9.69 7.74 13.00
C ILE A 298 -8.80 8.33 11.90
N ASP A 299 -7.70 8.99 12.29
CA ASP A 299 -6.64 9.37 11.37
C ASP A 299 -5.96 8.11 10.78
N PRO A 300 -6.22 7.74 9.52
CA PRO A 300 -5.68 6.52 8.94
C PRO A 300 -4.16 6.55 8.78
N PHE A 301 -3.57 7.73 8.57
CA PHE A 301 -2.13 7.87 8.40
C PHE A 301 -1.40 7.63 9.72
N ALA A 302 -1.83 8.29 10.78
CA ALA A 302 -1.25 8.11 12.12
C ALA A 302 -1.47 6.69 12.64
N PHE A 303 -2.67 6.13 12.45
CA PHE A 303 -3.01 4.79 12.92
C PHE A 303 -2.22 3.70 12.18
N LEU A 304 -2.19 3.73 10.84
CA LEU A 304 -1.44 2.75 10.05
C LEU A 304 0.07 2.86 10.30
N THR A 305 0.60 4.09 10.41
CA THR A 305 2.01 4.30 10.71
C THR A 305 2.39 3.67 12.05
N GLN A 306 1.61 3.88 13.09
CA GLN A 306 1.97 3.40 14.43
C GLN A 306 1.66 1.90 14.60
N SER A 307 0.50 1.43 14.15
CA SER A 307 0.11 0.02 14.28
C SER A 307 0.97 -0.92 13.45
N LEU A 308 1.34 -0.54 12.23
CA LEU A 308 2.22 -1.32 11.36
C LEU A 308 3.70 -0.97 11.53
N ARG A 309 4.04 0.04 12.33
CA ARG A 309 5.41 0.54 12.55
C ARG A 309 6.08 0.88 11.22
N LEU A 310 5.36 1.65 10.39
CA LEU A 310 5.81 1.99 9.05
C LEU A 310 6.96 2.98 9.09
N GLU A 311 8.00 2.68 8.34
CA GLU A 311 9.12 3.61 8.11
C GLU A 311 8.69 4.73 7.17
N PRO A 312 9.14 5.97 7.38
CA PRO A 312 8.90 7.04 6.42
C PRO A 312 9.65 6.75 5.12
N LEU A 313 8.93 6.58 4.03
CA LEU A 313 9.51 6.30 2.73
C LEU A 313 9.48 7.55 1.85
N PRO A 314 10.50 7.77 0.99
CA PRO A 314 10.37 8.74 -0.08
C PRO A 314 9.31 8.26 -1.07
N VAL A 315 8.36 9.14 -1.38
CA VAL A 315 7.31 8.91 -2.35
C VAL A 315 7.40 9.94 -3.46
N PRO A 316 7.01 9.60 -4.71
CA PRO A 316 6.83 10.61 -5.73
C PRO A 316 5.84 11.67 -5.22
N ASP A 317 6.23 12.92 -5.31
CA ASP A 317 5.32 14.01 -4.97
C ASP A 317 4.27 14.16 -6.08
N VAL A 318 3.06 13.69 -5.80
CA VAL A 318 1.92 13.80 -6.71
C VAL A 318 1.16 15.11 -6.53
N THR A 319 1.49 15.86 -5.47
CA THR A 319 0.88 17.16 -5.18
C THR A 319 1.84 18.32 -5.42
N THR A 320 3.09 18.01 -5.62
CA THR A 320 4.29 18.79 -5.91
C THR A 320 4.50 20.12 -5.18
N GLU A 321 5.68 20.69 -5.37
CA GLU A 321 6.08 22.03 -4.96
C GLU A 321 5.75 22.39 -3.50
N ASN A 322 6.28 21.60 -2.57
CA ASN A 322 6.16 21.86 -1.13
C ASN A 322 4.70 21.78 -0.61
N GLY A 323 3.93 20.83 -1.12
CA GLY A 323 2.56 20.59 -0.66
C GLY A 323 1.52 21.55 -1.24
N ARG A 324 1.87 22.33 -2.24
CA ARG A 324 0.92 23.12 -2.99
C ARG A 324 0.03 22.22 -3.84
N ARG A 325 -1.24 22.55 -3.89
CA ARG A 325 -2.16 21.89 -4.81
C ARG A 325 -1.96 22.49 -6.20
N LEU A 326 -1.79 21.63 -7.22
CA LEU A 326 -1.79 22.02 -8.61
C LEU A 326 -3.17 21.79 -9.20
N LEU A 327 -3.70 22.80 -9.85
CA LEU A 327 -4.82 22.65 -10.76
C LEU A 327 -4.26 22.37 -12.15
N MET A 328 -4.48 21.14 -12.65
CA MET A 328 -4.19 20.76 -14.02
C MET A 328 -5.51 20.62 -14.77
N VAL A 329 -5.63 21.33 -15.89
CA VAL A 329 -6.80 21.26 -16.75
C VAL A 329 -6.38 20.68 -18.08
N HIS A 330 -7.00 19.56 -18.45
CA HIS A 330 -6.86 18.94 -19.77
C HIS A 330 -8.25 18.92 -20.41
N VAL A 331 -8.33 19.39 -21.65
CA VAL A 331 -9.54 19.36 -22.45
C VAL A 331 -9.32 18.39 -23.60
N ASP A 332 -10.10 17.34 -23.64
CA ASP A 332 -10.08 16.36 -24.69
C ASP A 332 -10.66 16.91 -25.99
N GLY A 333 -10.16 16.36 -27.10
CA GLY A 333 -10.59 16.79 -28.44
C GLY A 333 -11.94 16.26 -28.86
N ASP A 334 -12.57 15.37 -28.07
CA ASP A 334 -13.87 14.81 -28.41
C ASP A 334 -14.94 15.89 -28.52
N GLY A 335 -15.75 15.79 -29.57
CA GLY A 335 -16.82 16.73 -29.80
C GLY A 335 -16.39 18.11 -30.29
N PHE A 336 -15.14 18.31 -30.69
CA PHE A 336 -14.65 19.57 -31.27
C PHE A 336 -15.55 20.09 -32.40
N PRO A 337 -15.99 19.26 -33.37
CA PRO A 337 -16.90 19.65 -34.46
C PRO A 337 -18.38 19.61 -34.09
N SER A 338 -18.74 19.24 -32.87
CA SER A 338 -20.11 19.17 -32.40
C SER A 338 -20.77 20.55 -32.37
N ARG A 339 -22.10 20.59 -32.46
CA ARG A 339 -22.87 21.82 -32.36
C ARG A 339 -23.38 22.00 -30.95
N ALA A 340 -23.12 23.17 -30.36
CA ALA A 340 -23.62 23.48 -29.04
C ALA A 340 -25.13 23.80 -29.09
N GLU A 341 -25.87 23.39 -28.05
CA GLU A 341 -27.28 23.68 -27.86
C GLU A 341 -27.47 25.10 -27.35
N MET A 342 -27.03 26.07 -28.17
CA MET A 342 -27.08 27.50 -27.88
C MET A 342 -27.63 28.27 -29.07
N ALA A 343 -28.03 29.53 -28.87
CA ALA A 343 -28.50 30.39 -29.95
C ALA A 343 -27.45 30.52 -31.06
N GLY A 344 -27.85 30.25 -32.31
CA GLY A 344 -26.97 30.22 -33.48
C GLY A 344 -26.21 28.90 -33.66
N SER A 345 -26.38 27.93 -32.78
CA SER A 345 -25.77 26.59 -32.85
C SER A 345 -24.29 26.60 -33.28
N PRO A 346 -23.42 27.32 -32.54
CA PRO A 346 -22.00 27.41 -32.86
C PRO A 346 -21.31 26.03 -32.68
N PHE A 347 -20.09 25.86 -33.20
CA PHE A 347 -19.26 24.70 -32.84
C PHE A 347 -18.95 24.70 -31.36
N ALA A 348 -18.94 23.52 -30.72
CA ALA A 348 -18.55 23.38 -29.32
C ALA A 348 -17.15 23.95 -29.07
N ALA A 349 -16.23 23.75 -30.03
CA ALA A 349 -14.90 24.34 -30.01
C ALA A 349 -14.93 25.89 -29.96
N GLU A 350 -15.81 26.53 -30.71
CA GLU A 350 -15.94 28.00 -30.69
C GLU A 350 -16.46 28.52 -29.33
N VAL A 351 -17.40 27.79 -28.71
CA VAL A 351 -17.88 28.07 -27.38
C VAL A 351 -16.75 27.93 -26.35
N LEU A 352 -16.00 26.83 -26.42
CA LEU A 352 -14.87 26.57 -25.55
C LEU A 352 -13.81 27.68 -25.66
N LEU A 353 -13.48 28.10 -26.89
CA LEU A 353 -12.53 29.15 -27.13
C LEU A 353 -13.01 30.47 -26.46
N LYS A 354 -14.25 30.92 -26.73
CA LYS A 354 -14.74 32.20 -26.28
C LYS A 354 -15.13 32.25 -24.81
N GLU A 355 -15.79 31.18 -24.34
CA GLU A 355 -16.37 31.20 -23.00
C GLU A 355 -15.41 30.64 -21.94
N VAL A 356 -14.36 29.93 -22.33
CA VAL A 356 -13.40 29.36 -21.39
C VAL A 356 -11.98 29.90 -21.63
N PHE A 357 -11.38 29.64 -22.78
CA PHE A 357 -9.96 29.91 -22.97
C PHE A 357 -9.62 31.40 -23.09
N GLU A 358 -10.44 32.21 -23.72
CA GLU A 358 -10.24 33.64 -23.78
C GLU A 358 -10.58 34.36 -22.44
N LYS A 359 -11.46 33.76 -21.61
CA LYS A 359 -11.85 34.32 -20.32
C LYS A 359 -10.93 33.97 -19.18
N TYR A 360 -10.49 32.68 -19.11
CA TYR A 360 -9.74 32.16 -17.97
C TYR A 360 -8.29 31.85 -18.39
N ARG A 361 -7.38 32.76 -18.07
CA ARG A 361 -5.96 32.68 -18.42
C ARG A 361 -5.17 31.80 -17.45
N ILE A 362 -5.65 30.58 -17.18
CA ILE A 362 -4.93 29.57 -16.42
C ILE A 362 -4.28 28.60 -17.39
N PRO A 363 -3.12 28.01 -17.07
CA PRO A 363 -2.51 26.97 -17.91
C PRO A 363 -3.48 25.81 -18.13
N GLN A 364 -3.75 25.49 -19.40
CA GLN A 364 -4.65 24.42 -19.82
C GLN A 364 -4.05 23.68 -20.99
N THR A 365 -4.26 22.40 -21.06
CA THR A 365 -3.92 21.57 -22.23
C THR A 365 -5.17 21.39 -23.08
N MET A 366 -5.04 21.64 -24.39
CA MET A 366 -6.09 21.36 -25.37
C MET A 366 -5.58 20.35 -26.39
N SER A 367 -6.24 19.22 -26.51
CA SER A 367 -5.97 18.23 -27.53
C SER A 367 -7.00 18.26 -28.66
N VAL A 368 -6.62 17.76 -29.84
CA VAL A 368 -7.54 17.63 -30.99
C VAL A 368 -7.39 16.26 -31.63
N ILE A 369 -8.51 15.74 -32.13
CA ILE A 369 -8.54 14.58 -33.03
C ILE A 369 -8.27 15.12 -34.43
N GLU A 370 -7.12 14.77 -35.01
CA GLU A 370 -6.70 15.35 -36.27
C GLU A 370 -7.71 15.09 -37.42
N ALA A 371 -8.24 13.87 -37.49
CA ALA A 371 -9.23 13.50 -38.49
C ALA A 371 -10.56 14.27 -38.41
N GLU A 372 -10.89 14.84 -37.27
CA GLU A 372 -12.08 15.69 -37.11
C GLU A 372 -11.87 17.12 -37.61
N VAL A 373 -10.62 17.57 -37.66
CA VAL A 373 -10.27 18.96 -37.98
C VAL A 373 -9.66 19.09 -39.37
N ALA A 374 -8.84 18.13 -39.78
CA ALA A 374 -8.05 18.22 -41.02
C ALA A 374 -8.90 18.14 -42.30
N PRO A 375 -8.44 18.79 -43.43
CA PRO A 375 -9.17 18.79 -44.69
C PRO A 375 -9.35 17.38 -45.32
N HIS A 376 -8.45 16.47 -45.04
CA HIS A 376 -8.49 15.06 -45.46
C HIS A 376 -9.16 14.14 -44.45
N GLY A 377 -9.75 14.72 -43.42
CA GLY A 377 -10.36 13.99 -42.32
C GLY A 377 -11.84 13.65 -42.50
N LEU A 378 -12.55 13.57 -41.35
CA LEU A 378 -13.96 13.16 -41.28
C LEU A 378 -14.96 14.21 -41.83
N PHE A 379 -14.62 15.49 -41.65
CA PHE A 379 -15.52 16.60 -41.95
C PHE A 379 -14.86 17.63 -42.87
N PRO A 380 -14.48 17.26 -44.12
CA PRO A 380 -13.78 18.16 -45.03
C PRO A 380 -14.52 19.49 -45.26
N GLU A 381 -15.84 19.45 -45.26
CA GLU A 381 -16.68 20.62 -45.49
C GLU A 381 -16.66 21.64 -44.30
N LYS A 382 -16.24 21.20 -43.12
CA LYS A 382 -16.12 22.02 -41.92
C LYS A 382 -14.68 22.39 -41.60
N SER A 383 -13.72 21.70 -42.21
CA SER A 383 -12.30 21.76 -41.88
C SER A 383 -11.76 23.18 -41.81
N ALA A 384 -12.03 24.02 -42.79
CA ALA A 384 -11.53 25.38 -42.83
C ALA A 384 -11.95 26.20 -41.57
N GLN A 385 -13.16 26.00 -41.05
CA GLN A 385 -13.65 26.65 -39.86
C GLN A 385 -13.04 26.02 -38.58
N LEU A 386 -12.96 24.69 -38.53
CA LEU A 386 -12.42 23.98 -37.37
C LEU A 386 -10.91 24.22 -37.21
N GLU A 387 -10.16 24.24 -38.32
CA GLU A 387 -8.74 24.60 -38.30
C GLU A 387 -8.51 26.04 -37.82
N GLU A 388 -9.35 27.00 -38.26
CA GLU A 388 -9.24 28.38 -37.78
C GLU A 388 -9.48 28.47 -36.28
N ILE A 389 -10.50 27.76 -35.75
CA ILE A 389 -10.77 27.73 -34.31
C ILE A 389 -9.58 27.11 -33.55
N ALA A 390 -9.07 25.95 -34.02
CA ALA A 390 -7.93 25.28 -33.41
C ALA A 390 -6.68 26.18 -33.39
N GLN A 391 -6.38 26.86 -34.53
CA GLN A 391 -5.26 27.77 -34.60
C GLN A 391 -5.41 28.97 -33.65
N ARG A 392 -6.60 29.48 -33.47
CA ARG A 392 -6.87 30.57 -32.51
C ARG A 392 -6.64 30.10 -31.06
N MET A 393 -7.11 28.89 -30.71
CA MET A 393 -6.83 28.29 -29.40
C MET A 393 -5.35 28.14 -29.16
N PHE A 394 -4.63 27.55 -30.11
CA PHE A 394 -3.21 27.24 -30.01
C PHE A 394 -2.28 28.45 -30.01
N ARG A 395 -2.79 29.62 -30.40
CA ARG A 395 -2.04 30.89 -30.29
C ARG A 395 -2.15 31.52 -28.90
N LEU A 396 -3.04 31.04 -28.05
CA LEU A 396 -3.18 31.55 -26.68
C LEU A 396 -1.96 31.09 -25.85
N PRO A 397 -1.23 31.99 -25.18
CA PRO A 397 0.03 31.68 -24.53
C PRO A 397 -0.11 30.76 -23.28
N HIS A 398 -1.31 30.56 -22.80
CA HIS A 398 -1.63 29.71 -21.66
C HIS A 398 -2.25 28.37 -22.06
N ILE A 399 -2.31 28.08 -23.36
CA ILE A 399 -2.79 26.80 -23.89
C ILE A 399 -1.60 25.96 -24.33
N GLU A 400 -1.47 24.78 -23.73
CA GLU A 400 -0.55 23.74 -24.17
C GLU A 400 -1.22 22.90 -25.26
N ILE A 401 -0.49 22.73 -26.36
CA ILE A 401 -1.01 21.97 -27.53
C ILE A 401 -0.77 20.49 -27.32
N ALA A 402 -1.82 19.69 -27.47
CA ALA A 402 -1.73 18.23 -27.39
C ALA A 402 -2.46 17.56 -28.56
N THR A 403 -2.13 16.32 -28.83
CA THR A 403 -2.83 15.47 -29.78
C THR A 403 -3.80 14.54 -29.06
N HIS A 404 -4.96 14.31 -29.66
CA HIS A 404 -5.92 13.30 -29.19
C HIS A 404 -6.01 12.14 -30.20
N SER A 405 -4.85 11.72 -30.70
CA SER A 405 -4.66 10.77 -31.82
C SER A 405 -5.18 11.31 -33.16
N PHE A 406 -4.95 10.51 -34.22
CA PHE A 406 -5.47 10.87 -35.55
C PHE A 406 -6.98 10.72 -35.63
N SER A 407 -7.52 9.59 -35.15
CA SER A 407 -8.93 9.23 -35.38
C SER A 407 -9.68 8.70 -34.14
N HIS A 408 -9.05 8.71 -33.00
CA HIS A 408 -9.61 8.22 -31.73
C HIS A 408 -10.27 6.83 -31.84
N PRO A 409 -9.53 5.77 -32.24
CA PRO A 409 -10.11 4.45 -32.37
C PRO A 409 -10.42 3.85 -30.99
N PHE A 410 -11.63 3.34 -30.79
CA PHE A 410 -11.99 2.65 -29.55
C PHE A 410 -11.30 1.29 -29.37
N LEU A 411 -10.94 0.64 -30.51
CA LEU A 411 -10.28 -0.66 -30.55
C LEU A 411 -8.96 -0.55 -31.31
N TRP A 412 -7.91 -0.21 -30.59
CA TRP A 412 -6.56 0.04 -31.16
C TRP A 412 -5.93 -1.19 -31.84
N ASP A 413 -6.26 -2.40 -31.38
CA ASP A 413 -5.78 -3.64 -31.97
C ASP A 413 -6.36 -3.91 -33.39
N GLN A 414 -7.48 -3.31 -33.71
CA GLN A 414 -8.11 -3.43 -35.04
C GLN A 414 -7.63 -2.37 -36.03
N SER A 415 -7.09 -1.26 -35.56
CA SER A 415 -6.61 -0.16 -36.40
C SER A 415 -5.49 -0.55 -37.37
N ASN A 416 -4.68 -1.56 -37.01
CA ASN A 416 -3.54 -2.02 -37.81
C ASN A 416 -3.88 -2.99 -38.96
N LYS A 417 -5.12 -3.49 -39.02
CA LYS A 417 -5.51 -4.54 -40.01
C LYS A 417 -6.28 -4.02 -41.22
N HIS A 418 -7.04 -2.94 -41.05
CA HIS A 418 -7.96 -2.45 -42.07
C HIS A 418 -8.00 -0.93 -42.21
N GLY A 419 -6.94 -0.23 -41.77
CA GLY A 419 -6.99 1.22 -41.60
C GLY A 419 -7.65 1.61 -40.27
N ILE A 420 -7.76 2.90 -40.04
CA ILE A 420 -8.33 3.42 -38.81
C ILE A 420 -9.86 3.39 -38.91
N PHE A 421 -10.46 2.60 -38.05
CA PHE A 421 -11.91 2.48 -37.94
C PHE A 421 -12.46 3.45 -36.91
N LEU A 422 -13.31 4.36 -37.34
CA LEU A 422 -14.03 5.27 -36.44
C LEU A 422 -15.41 4.69 -36.14
N GLN A 423 -15.56 4.22 -34.91
CA GLN A 423 -16.77 3.53 -34.45
C GLN A 423 -18.03 4.42 -34.55
N GLU A 424 -17.89 5.72 -34.31
CA GLU A 424 -18.99 6.68 -34.37
C GLU A 424 -19.50 6.96 -35.78
N THR A 425 -18.66 6.82 -36.78
CA THR A 425 -18.98 7.13 -38.20
C THR A 425 -19.00 5.95 -39.10
N GLN A 426 -18.52 4.79 -38.66
CA GLN A 426 -18.35 3.56 -39.44
C GLN A 426 -17.57 3.77 -40.77
N LYS A 427 -16.65 4.74 -40.76
CA LYS A 427 -15.78 5.02 -41.93
C LYS A 427 -14.38 4.48 -41.65
N ASP A 428 -13.87 3.74 -42.63
CA ASP A 428 -12.46 3.31 -42.61
C ASP A 428 -11.59 4.45 -43.15
N TYR A 429 -10.53 4.75 -42.39
CA TYR A 429 -9.46 5.65 -42.80
C TYR A 429 -8.20 4.84 -43.08
N HIS A 430 -7.69 4.94 -44.28
CA HIS A 430 -6.37 4.43 -44.63
C HIS A 430 -5.35 5.55 -44.34
N LEU A 431 -4.44 5.32 -43.43
CA LEU A 431 -3.24 6.13 -43.24
C LEU A 431 -2.22 5.64 -44.28
N ASP A 432 -1.86 6.48 -45.21
CA ASP A 432 -0.61 6.35 -45.95
C ASP A 432 0.52 6.80 -44.99
N LEU A 433 1.15 5.81 -44.32
CA LEU A 433 2.32 6.02 -43.47
C LEU A 433 3.58 6.10 -44.32
#